data_ff5e4e680dab884bd31676b28b63c3c8
#
_entry.id   ff5e4e680dab884bd31676b28b63c3c8
#
_cell.length_a   1.000
_cell.length_b   1.000
_cell.length_c   1.000
_cell.angle_alpha   90.00
_cell.angle_beta   90.00
_cell.angle_gamma   90.00
#
_symmetry.space_group_name_H-M   'P 1'
#
loop_
_entity.id
_entity.type
_entity.pdbx_description
1 polymer ?
#
loop_
_entity_poly.entity_id
_entity_poly.type
_entity_poly.pdbx_seq_one_letter_code
_entity_poly.pdbx_strand_id
1 'polypeptide(L)'
;MNIFFATTFNSRLYKEYAHNFIETYINTNQEIPVICYVDDDYNYPTHNNITYIKLHEAIPQILDFKERHKDIILDLEYESYSDQQFLQNAVRFSHKVFAQVHSSYSNKKFMYIDADNIFKNKITKEFVDDFIPNDVVVTCYGRPNYVETGIIGFNASLGNTCKIFFEKYLAYYAEDKIF
;
A
#
# COMPACT_ATOMS: atom_id res chain seq x y z
N MET A 1 -3.97 -5.23 19.11
CA MET A 1 -2.65 -5.41 18.47
C MET A 1 -2.20 -4.10 17.86
N ASN A 2 -0.91 -3.70 17.99
CA ASN A 2 -0.42 -2.39 17.53
C ASN A 2 0.26 -2.45 16.16
N ILE A 3 0.02 -3.52 15.41
CA ILE A 3 0.62 -3.79 14.10
C ILE A 3 -0.48 -4.34 13.18
N PHE A 4 -0.43 -3.97 11.88
CA PHE A 4 -1.28 -4.53 10.84
C PHE A 4 -0.57 -4.53 9.48
N PHE A 5 -1.07 -5.32 8.54
CA PHE A 5 -0.70 -5.25 7.13
C PHE A 5 -1.66 -4.33 6.38
N ALA A 6 -1.18 -3.70 5.33
CA ALA A 6 -1.99 -2.92 4.40
C ALA A 6 -1.66 -3.32 2.95
N THR A 7 -2.66 -3.35 2.10
CA THR A 7 -2.50 -3.59 0.67
C THR A 7 -3.60 -2.87 -0.11
N THR A 8 -3.47 -2.78 -1.44
CA THR A 8 -4.51 -2.19 -2.29
C THR A 8 -4.68 -2.95 -3.60
N PHE A 9 -5.92 -3.14 -4.02
CA PHE A 9 -6.30 -3.75 -5.29
C PHE A 9 -7.76 -3.42 -5.62
N ASN A 10 -8.19 -3.71 -6.85
CA ASN A 10 -9.58 -3.69 -7.27
C ASN A 10 -10.02 -5.09 -7.72
N SER A 11 -11.27 -5.26 -8.12
CA SER A 11 -11.81 -6.56 -8.54
C SER A 11 -11.09 -7.16 -9.75
N ARG A 12 -10.57 -6.34 -10.68
CA ARG A 12 -9.77 -6.83 -11.81
C ARG A 12 -8.45 -7.43 -11.30
N LEU A 13 -7.70 -6.67 -10.50
CA LEU A 13 -6.42 -7.13 -9.92
C LEU A 13 -6.61 -8.29 -8.93
N TYR A 14 -7.77 -8.33 -8.24
CA TYR A 14 -8.12 -9.46 -7.40
C TYR A 14 -8.22 -10.75 -8.22
N LYS A 15 -8.93 -10.73 -9.34
CA LYS A 15 -9.07 -11.89 -10.24
C LYS A 15 -7.76 -12.28 -10.91
N GLU A 16 -6.88 -11.31 -11.17
CA GLU A 16 -5.61 -11.52 -11.84
C GLU A 16 -4.56 -12.16 -10.90
N TYR A 17 -4.37 -11.61 -9.70
CA TYR A 17 -3.32 -12.08 -8.77
C TYR A 17 -3.64 -11.92 -7.27
N ALA A 18 -4.41 -10.89 -6.84
CA ALA A 18 -4.55 -10.61 -5.41
C ALA A 18 -5.39 -11.65 -4.66
N HIS A 19 -6.13 -12.54 -5.36
CA HIS A 19 -6.75 -13.70 -4.75
C HIS A 19 -5.70 -14.61 -4.09
N ASN A 20 -4.51 -14.77 -4.69
CA ASN A 20 -3.42 -15.56 -4.11
C ASN A 20 -2.89 -14.93 -2.82
N PHE A 21 -2.82 -13.59 -2.74
CA PHE A 21 -2.48 -12.89 -1.50
C PHE A 21 -3.46 -13.25 -0.38
N ILE A 22 -4.76 -13.16 -0.64
CA ILE A 22 -5.82 -13.45 0.33
C ILE A 22 -5.81 -14.94 0.72
N GLU A 23 -5.74 -15.85 -0.25
CA GLU A 23 -5.72 -17.30 0.01
C GLU A 23 -4.50 -17.71 0.85
N THR A 24 -3.31 -17.22 0.48
CA THR A 24 -2.09 -17.56 1.22
C THR A 24 -2.04 -16.90 2.59
N TYR A 25 -2.60 -15.67 2.75
CA TYR A 25 -2.80 -15.05 4.06
C TYR A 25 -3.63 -15.94 4.99
N ILE A 26 -4.76 -16.47 4.50
CA ILE A 26 -5.64 -17.35 5.27
C ILE A 26 -4.95 -18.71 5.55
N ASN A 27 -4.40 -19.34 4.52
CA ASN A 27 -3.81 -20.68 4.61
C ASN A 27 -2.58 -20.76 5.52
N THR A 28 -1.84 -19.67 5.67
CA THR A 28 -0.70 -19.58 6.59
C THR A 28 -1.08 -19.12 7.99
N ASN A 29 -2.38 -19.02 8.28
CA ASN A 29 -2.93 -18.64 9.60
C ASN A 29 -2.29 -17.35 10.15
N GLN A 30 -2.29 -16.28 9.34
CA GLN A 30 -1.78 -14.99 9.78
C GLN A 30 -2.61 -14.42 10.93
N GLU A 31 -1.95 -14.00 12.01
CA GLU A 31 -2.61 -13.38 13.18
C GLU A 31 -2.58 -11.85 13.13
N ILE A 32 -1.63 -11.27 12.39
CA ILE A 32 -1.54 -9.84 12.17
C ILE A 32 -2.66 -9.44 11.22
N PRO A 33 -3.61 -8.56 11.61
CA PRO A 33 -4.74 -8.20 10.76
C PRO A 33 -4.27 -7.49 9.49
N VAL A 34 -5.04 -7.62 8.41
CA VAL A 34 -4.78 -6.91 7.15
C VAL A 34 -5.93 -5.99 6.78
N ILE A 35 -5.59 -4.78 6.35
CA ILE A 35 -6.51 -3.83 5.72
C ILE A 35 -6.27 -3.85 4.22
N CYS A 36 -7.29 -4.24 3.48
CA CYS A 36 -7.32 -4.25 2.03
C CYS A 36 -8.06 -3.01 1.54
N TYR A 37 -7.35 -2.05 0.98
CA TYR A 37 -7.96 -0.88 0.35
C TYR A 37 -8.42 -1.25 -1.06
N VAL A 38 -9.71 -1.07 -1.32
CA VAL A 38 -10.36 -1.44 -2.57
C VAL A 38 -11.08 -0.24 -3.20
N ASP A 39 -11.31 -0.31 -4.51
CA ASP A 39 -11.93 0.80 -5.25
C ASP A 39 -13.40 0.53 -5.65
N ASP A 40 -13.88 -0.70 -5.47
CA ASP A 40 -15.16 -1.16 -5.99
C ASP A 40 -15.99 -1.97 -4.97
N ASP A 41 -17.22 -2.31 -5.36
CA ASP A 41 -18.18 -3.07 -4.54
C ASP A 41 -18.13 -4.59 -4.82
N TYR A 42 -16.99 -5.10 -5.26
CA TYR A 42 -16.85 -6.53 -5.49
C TYR A 42 -17.03 -7.33 -4.18
N ASN A 43 -17.65 -8.47 -4.27
CA ASN A 43 -17.85 -9.36 -3.10
C ASN A 43 -16.58 -10.15 -2.80
N TYR A 44 -15.68 -9.54 -2.04
CA TYR A 44 -14.42 -10.17 -1.59
C TYR A 44 -14.65 -11.20 -0.50
N PRO A 45 -13.79 -12.24 -0.37
CA PRO A 45 -13.90 -13.25 0.70
C PRO A 45 -13.81 -12.63 2.09
N THR A 46 -14.70 -13.02 2.98
CA THR A 46 -14.71 -12.56 4.38
C THR A 46 -13.79 -13.41 5.25
N HIS A 47 -13.04 -12.77 6.16
CA HIS A 47 -12.25 -13.44 7.18
C HIS A 47 -12.10 -12.52 8.41
N ASN A 48 -12.02 -13.08 9.62
CA ASN A 48 -11.99 -12.31 10.87
C ASN A 48 -10.84 -11.29 10.97
N ASN A 49 -9.70 -11.58 10.33
CA ASN A 49 -8.51 -10.72 10.34
C ASN A 49 -8.36 -9.89 9.07
N ILE A 50 -9.35 -9.87 8.16
CA ILE A 50 -9.34 -9.10 6.93
C ILE A 50 -10.42 -8.02 6.99
N THR A 51 -10.02 -6.77 6.77
CA THR A 51 -10.94 -5.64 6.67
C THR A 51 -10.80 -5.01 5.28
N TYR A 52 -11.92 -4.82 4.58
CA TYR A 52 -11.96 -4.11 3.31
C TYR A 52 -12.44 -2.69 3.53
N ILE A 53 -11.70 -1.72 2.98
CA ILE A 53 -12.01 -0.29 3.08
C ILE A 53 -12.00 0.30 1.68
N LYS A 54 -13.05 1.01 1.29
CA LYS A 54 -13.06 1.78 0.03
C LYS A 54 -12.10 2.95 0.14
N LEU A 55 -11.07 2.94 -0.69
CA LEU A 55 -9.99 3.91 -0.60
C LEU A 55 -10.48 5.34 -0.81
N HIS A 56 -11.37 5.56 -1.78
CA HIS A 56 -11.93 6.88 -2.09
C HIS A 56 -12.87 7.42 -0.99
N GLU A 57 -13.48 6.55 -0.19
CA GLU A 57 -14.27 6.95 0.98
C GLU A 57 -13.35 7.30 2.17
N ALA A 58 -12.25 6.54 2.33
CA ALA A 58 -11.29 6.71 3.41
C ALA A 58 -10.43 7.98 3.23
N ILE A 59 -10.02 8.28 1.98
CA ILE A 59 -9.19 9.43 1.64
C ILE A 59 -9.62 10.03 0.28
N PRO A 60 -10.66 10.91 0.28
CA PRO A 60 -11.28 11.43 -0.94
C PRO A 60 -10.34 12.19 -1.89
N GLN A 61 -9.22 12.71 -1.38
CA GLN A 61 -8.20 13.41 -2.18
C GLN A 61 -7.68 12.58 -3.37
N ILE A 62 -7.81 11.26 -3.33
CA ILE A 62 -7.45 10.42 -4.47
C ILE A 62 -8.35 10.68 -5.69
N LEU A 63 -9.62 11.05 -5.48
CA LEU A 63 -10.54 11.35 -6.56
C LEU A 63 -10.12 12.63 -7.29
N ASP A 64 -9.73 13.66 -6.53
CA ASP A 64 -9.23 14.92 -7.10
C ASP A 64 -7.96 14.69 -7.92
N PHE A 65 -7.05 13.88 -7.42
CA PHE A 65 -5.83 13.50 -8.14
C PHE A 65 -6.17 12.75 -9.45
N LYS A 66 -7.04 11.75 -9.37
CA LYS A 66 -7.47 10.98 -10.55
C LYS A 66 -8.15 11.86 -11.60
N GLU A 67 -9.01 12.79 -11.17
CA GLU A 67 -9.72 13.69 -12.10
C GLU A 67 -8.76 14.65 -12.82
N ARG A 68 -7.76 15.20 -12.11
CA ARG A 68 -6.74 16.06 -12.73
C ARG A 68 -5.88 15.34 -13.76
N HIS A 69 -5.73 14.01 -13.61
CA HIS A 69 -4.84 13.20 -14.44
C HIS A 69 -5.56 12.14 -15.27
N LYS A 70 -6.87 12.29 -15.46
CA LYS A 70 -7.72 11.32 -16.20
C LYS A 70 -7.35 11.14 -17.67
N ASP A 71 -6.74 12.15 -18.28
CA ASP A 71 -6.34 12.12 -19.69
C ASP A 71 -4.93 11.50 -19.88
N ILE A 72 -4.24 11.13 -18.81
CA ILE A 72 -3.02 10.35 -18.89
C ILE A 72 -3.38 8.95 -19.35
N ILE A 73 -3.08 8.64 -20.61
CA ILE A 73 -3.28 7.30 -21.18
C ILE A 73 -2.28 6.35 -20.54
N LEU A 74 -2.81 5.42 -19.75
CA LEU A 74 -2.02 4.30 -19.23
C LEU A 74 -1.80 3.31 -20.38
N ASP A 75 -0.70 3.46 -21.09
CA ASP A 75 -0.27 2.46 -22.05
C ASP A 75 0.16 1.20 -21.26
N LEU A 76 -0.54 0.09 -21.49
CA LEU A 76 -0.38 -1.14 -20.70
C LEU A 76 0.61 -2.12 -21.34
N GLU A 77 1.17 -1.80 -22.51
CA GLU A 77 2.11 -2.65 -23.23
C GLU A 77 3.54 -2.11 -23.09
N TYR A 78 4.30 -2.61 -22.11
CA TYR A 78 5.67 -2.17 -21.88
C TYR A 78 6.70 -3.31 -21.97
N GLU A 79 7.67 -3.13 -22.87
CA GLU A 79 8.89 -3.95 -22.90
C GLU A 79 10.05 -3.35 -22.08
N SER A 80 9.99 -2.07 -21.67
CA SER A 80 11.02 -1.45 -20.83
C SER A 80 10.51 -0.25 -20.04
N TYR A 81 11.01 -0.05 -18.81
CA TYR A 81 10.70 1.12 -17.97
C TYR A 81 11.61 2.30 -18.34
N SER A 82 11.01 3.39 -18.84
CA SER A 82 11.66 4.70 -18.92
C SER A 82 11.08 5.64 -17.85
N ASP A 83 11.77 6.74 -17.55
CA ASP A 83 11.30 7.76 -16.58
C ASP A 83 9.91 8.31 -16.96
N GLN A 84 9.64 8.49 -18.26
CA GLN A 84 8.33 8.92 -18.75
C GLN A 84 7.23 7.90 -18.47
N GLN A 85 7.53 6.62 -18.52
CA GLN A 85 6.57 5.55 -18.23
C GLN A 85 6.24 5.49 -16.73
N PHE A 86 7.20 5.79 -15.86
CA PHE A 86 6.94 5.92 -14.43
C PHE A 86 5.94 7.05 -14.15
N LEU A 87 6.12 8.21 -14.77
CA LEU A 87 5.19 9.34 -14.64
C LEU A 87 3.79 8.99 -15.15
N GLN A 88 3.68 8.30 -16.29
CA GLN A 88 2.39 7.81 -16.82
C GLN A 88 1.70 6.82 -15.85
N ASN A 89 2.48 6.05 -15.10
CA ASN A 89 1.94 5.15 -14.07
C ASN A 89 1.66 5.83 -12.72
N ALA A 90 1.92 7.14 -12.57
CA ALA A 90 1.71 7.84 -11.29
C ALA A 90 0.26 7.73 -10.80
N VAL A 91 -0.73 7.78 -11.69
CA VAL A 91 -2.15 7.57 -11.36
C VAL A 91 -2.37 6.16 -10.80
N ARG A 92 -1.76 5.14 -11.39
CA ARG A 92 -1.83 3.76 -10.91
C ARG A 92 -1.18 3.61 -9.53
N PHE A 93 0.01 4.20 -9.35
CA PHE A 93 0.73 4.14 -8.07
C PHE A 93 0.10 5.00 -6.97
N SER A 94 -0.74 5.98 -7.33
CA SER A 94 -1.43 6.81 -6.35
C SER A 94 -2.23 6.00 -5.32
N HIS A 95 -2.87 4.90 -5.73
CA HIS A 95 -3.62 4.03 -4.82
C HIS A 95 -2.75 3.54 -3.66
N LYS A 96 -1.53 3.11 -3.95
CA LYS A 96 -0.54 2.66 -2.96
C LYS A 96 -0.21 3.78 -1.98
N VAL A 97 0.09 4.97 -2.49
CA VAL A 97 0.45 6.13 -1.66
C VAL A 97 -0.71 6.56 -0.77
N PHE A 98 -1.91 6.70 -1.32
CA PHE A 98 -3.08 7.10 -0.55
C PHE A 98 -3.47 6.05 0.50
N ALA A 99 -3.33 4.75 0.20
CA ALA A 99 -3.53 3.67 1.17
C ALA A 99 -2.52 3.74 2.32
N GLN A 100 -1.25 4.01 2.02
CA GLN A 100 -0.20 4.17 3.04
C GLN A 100 -0.44 5.41 3.91
N VAL A 101 -0.84 6.54 3.30
CA VAL A 101 -1.20 7.77 4.03
C VAL A 101 -2.36 7.51 4.98
N HIS A 102 -3.46 6.91 4.49
CA HIS A 102 -4.60 6.60 5.35
C HIS A 102 -4.21 5.62 6.48
N SER A 103 -3.41 4.60 6.19
CA SER A 103 -2.90 3.65 7.19
C SER A 103 -2.14 4.35 8.31
N SER A 104 -1.42 5.45 8.02
CA SER A 104 -0.66 6.19 9.02
C SER A 104 -1.53 6.89 10.07
N TYR A 105 -2.79 7.19 9.76
CA TYR A 105 -3.73 7.82 10.70
C TYR A 105 -4.07 6.92 11.90
N SER A 106 -3.79 5.62 11.79
CA SER A 106 -3.95 4.66 12.90
C SER A 106 -3.01 4.92 14.08
N ASN A 107 -1.91 5.67 13.89
CA ASN A 107 -0.82 5.83 14.86
C ASN A 107 -0.20 4.49 15.32
N LYS A 108 -0.12 3.51 14.42
CA LYS A 108 0.43 2.17 14.66
C LYS A 108 1.56 1.85 13.69
N LYS A 109 2.35 0.81 13.98
CA LYS A 109 3.21 0.22 12.97
C LYS A 109 2.38 -0.51 11.93
N PHE A 110 2.77 -0.43 10.65
CA PHE A 110 2.16 -1.25 9.60
C PHE A 110 3.16 -1.63 8.52
N MET A 111 2.93 -2.79 7.91
CA MET A 111 3.64 -3.20 6.69
C MET A 111 2.69 -3.06 5.51
N TYR A 112 3.06 -2.22 4.56
CA TYR A 112 2.42 -2.24 3.25
C TYR A 112 3.05 -3.36 2.41
N ILE A 113 2.20 -4.20 1.83
CA ILE A 113 2.62 -5.34 1.00
C ILE A 113 1.83 -5.27 -0.30
N ASP A 114 2.51 -5.21 -1.44
CA ASP A 114 1.85 -5.24 -2.74
C ASP A 114 1.04 -6.53 -2.91
N ALA A 115 -0.15 -6.44 -3.51
CA ALA A 115 -1.11 -7.52 -3.57
C ALA A 115 -0.74 -8.68 -4.53
N ASP A 116 0.36 -8.55 -5.28
CA ASP A 116 0.96 -9.61 -6.09
C ASP A 116 1.94 -10.50 -5.31
N ASN A 117 2.17 -10.20 -4.02
CA ASN A 117 2.95 -11.04 -3.12
C ASN A 117 2.10 -12.20 -2.57
N ILE A 118 2.78 -13.25 -2.09
CA ILE A 118 2.16 -14.40 -1.42
C ILE A 118 2.83 -14.68 -0.07
N PHE A 119 2.05 -15.16 0.89
CA PHE A 119 2.58 -15.61 2.18
C PHE A 119 3.01 -17.07 2.07
N LYS A 120 4.32 -17.34 2.21
CA LYS A 120 4.85 -18.71 2.26
C LYS A 120 4.81 -19.29 3.67
N ASN A 121 4.92 -18.41 4.68
CA ASN A 121 4.92 -18.76 6.09
C ASN A 121 4.16 -17.71 6.90
N LYS A 122 3.82 -18.03 8.14
CA LYS A 122 3.28 -17.07 9.10
C LYS A 122 4.32 -16.00 9.41
N ILE A 123 3.95 -14.73 9.25
CA ILE A 123 4.75 -13.59 9.70
C ILE A 123 4.43 -13.34 11.17
N THR A 124 5.46 -13.33 12.02
CA THR A 124 5.29 -13.09 13.45
C THR A 124 5.38 -11.61 13.80
N LYS A 125 4.88 -11.26 14.97
CA LYS A 125 5.00 -9.90 15.50
C LYS A 125 6.46 -9.50 15.69
N GLU A 126 7.28 -10.41 16.18
CA GLU A 126 8.72 -10.21 16.40
C GLU A 126 9.41 -9.87 15.08
N PHE A 127 9.11 -10.60 14.00
CA PHE A 127 9.63 -10.27 12.67
C PHE A 127 9.29 -8.85 12.26
N VAL A 128 8.03 -8.41 12.47
CA VAL A 128 7.62 -7.03 12.11
C VAL A 128 8.28 -6.00 13.01
N ASP A 129 8.43 -6.27 14.31
CA ASP A 129 9.11 -5.36 15.24
C ASP A 129 10.59 -5.21 14.91
N ASP A 130 11.26 -6.29 14.46
CA ASP A 130 12.64 -6.26 13.98
C ASP A 130 12.77 -5.53 12.64
N PHE A 131 11.81 -5.76 11.73
CA PHE A 131 11.80 -5.10 10.42
C PHE A 131 11.49 -3.61 10.51
N ILE A 132 10.66 -3.19 11.48
CA ILE A 132 10.26 -1.79 11.70
C ILE A 132 10.79 -1.34 13.07
N PRO A 133 12.04 -0.83 13.17
CA PRO A 133 12.60 -0.34 14.43
C PRO A 133 11.74 0.78 15.05
N ASN A 134 11.86 0.94 16.37
CA ASN A 134 11.03 1.89 17.12
C ASN A 134 11.35 3.36 16.83
N ASP A 135 12.54 3.64 16.31
CA ASP A 135 13.09 4.98 16.04
C ASP A 135 13.10 5.36 14.55
N VAL A 136 12.58 4.48 13.67
CA VAL A 136 12.60 4.66 12.22
C VAL A 136 11.17 4.81 11.68
N VAL A 137 10.93 5.83 10.86
CA VAL A 137 9.62 6.09 10.23
C VAL A 137 9.32 5.10 9.10
N VAL A 138 10.31 4.81 8.26
CA VAL A 138 10.17 3.97 7.06
C VAL A 138 11.31 2.97 6.98
N THR A 139 10.98 1.71 6.70
CA THR A 139 11.95 0.65 6.43
C THR A 139 11.62 -0.04 5.13
N CYS A 140 12.64 -0.26 4.29
CA CYS A 140 12.54 -1.00 3.03
C CYS A 140 13.72 -1.96 2.90
N TYR A 141 13.54 -3.02 2.11
CA TYR A 141 14.68 -3.83 1.71
C TYR A 141 15.53 -3.09 0.68
N GLY A 142 16.86 -3.10 0.86
CA GLY A 142 17.79 -2.58 -0.12
C GLY A 142 18.00 -3.56 -1.27
N ARG A 143 18.07 -3.03 -2.50
CA ARG A 143 18.57 -3.72 -3.68
C ARG A 143 19.78 -2.97 -4.23
N PRO A 144 20.62 -3.56 -5.09
CA PRO A 144 21.86 -2.90 -5.55
C PRO A 144 21.66 -1.49 -6.13
N ASN A 145 20.55 -1.24 -6.84
CA ASN A 145 20.33 0.01 -7.54
C ASN A 145 19.08 0.79 -7.05
N TYR A 146 18.23 0.20 -6.22
CA TYR A 146 16.99 0.81 -5.73
C TYR A 146 16.49 0.10 -4.48
N VAL A 147 15.52 0.69 -3.80
CA VAL A 147 14.84 0.06 -2.67
C VAL A 147 13.67 -0.81 -3.16
N GLU A 148 13.40 -1.90 -2.44
CA GLU A 148 12.21 -2.71 -2.67
C GLU A 148 10.99 -1.98 -2.13
N THR A 149 10.03 -1.71 -2.99
CA THR A 149 8.78 -1.02 -2.61
C THR A 149 7.55 -1.92 -2.54
N GLY A 150 7.69 -3.18 -2.93
CA GLY A 150 6.61 -4.18 -2.79
C GLY A 150 6.34 -4.58 -1.33
N ILE A 151 7.32 -4.33 -0.43
CA ILE A 151 7.19 -4.51 1.02
C ILE A 151 7.84 -3.32 1.72
N ILE A 152 7.03 -2.49 2.39
CA ILE A 152 7.49 -1.30 3.10
C ILE A 152 6.93 -1.33 4.53
N GLY A 153 7.82 -1.15 5.50
CA GLY A 153 7.44 -0.98 6.91
C GLY A 153 7.32 0.50 7.27
N PHE A 154 6.29 0.85 8.04
CA PHE A 154 6.06 2.19 8.54
C PHE A 154 5.79 2.18 10.04
N ASN A 155 6.40 3.12 10.76
CA ASN A 155 6.15 3.35 12.17
C ASN A 155 5.37 4.66 12.39
N ALA A 156 4.04 4.58 12.27
CA ALA A 156 3.18 5.74 12.48
C ALA A 156 3.02 6.14 13.95
N SER A 157 3.55 5.36 14.90
CA SER A 157 3.53 5.71 16.32
C SER A 157 4.54 6.80 16.72
N LEU A 158 5.42 7.23 15.80
CA LEU A 158 6.44 8.27 16.03
C LEU A 158 5.90 9.71 16.05
N GLY A 159 4.57 9.87 16.15
CA GLY A 159 3.93 11.17 16.36
C GLY A 159 4.26 12.18 15.26
N ASN A 160 4.76 13.36 15.62
CA ASN A 160 5.00 14.46 14.68
C ASN A 160 5.99 14.13 13.57
N THR A 161 7.01 13.31 13.82
CA THR A 161 7.99 12.93 12.79
C THR A 161 7.31 12.14 11.67
N CYS A 162 6.48 11.17 12.02
CA CYS A 162 5.71 10.41 11.06
C CYS A 162 4.66 11.29 10.34
N LYS A 163 3.96 12.15 11.07
CA LYS A 163 2.99 13.08 10.50
C LYS A 163 3.62 13.97 9.42
N ILE A 164 4.76 14.62 9.71
CA ILE A 164 5.49 15.47 8.75
C ILE A 164 5.90 14.66 7.50
N PHE A 165 6.36 13.41 7.70
CA PHE A 165 6.71 12.54 6.58
C PHE A 165 5.50 12.29 5.67
N PHE A 166 4.36 11.86 6.22
CA PHE A 166 3.19 11.53 5.43
C PHE A 166 2.49 12.75 4.83
N GLU A 167 2.52 13.91 5.49
CA GLU A 167 2.06 15.18 4.92
C GLU A 167 2.87 15.56 3.66
N LYS A 168 4.21 15.45 3.72
CA LYS A 168 5.05 15.67 2.54
C LYS A 168 4.83 14.61 1.47
N TYR A 169 4.70 13.34 1.85
CA TYR A 169 4.47 12.25 0.94
C TYR A 169 3.15 12.43 0.17
N LEU A 170 2.08 12.81 0.87
CA LEU A 170 0.80 13.15 0.25
C LEU A 170 0.91 14.38 -0.67
N ALA A 171 1.64 15.41 -0.25
CA ALA A 171 1.79 16.65 -1.03
C ALA A 171 2.42 16.42 -2.41
N TYR A 172 3.30 15.42 -2.57
CA TYR A 172 3.83 15.07 -3.90
C TYR A 172 2.74 14.71 -4.91
N TYR A 173 1.66 14.08 -4.45
CA TYR A 173 0.50 13.73 -5.28
C TYR A 173 -0.57 14.84 -5.28
N ALA A 174 -0.90 15.40 -4.12
CA ALA A 174 -1.93 16.43 -4.00
C ALA A 174 -1.58 17.74 -4.73
N GLU A 175 -0.30 18.07 -4.82
CA GLU A 175 0.23 19.29 -5.45
C GLU A 175 0.94 19.01 -6.80
N ASP A 176 0.74 17.81 -7.36
CA ASP A 176 1.30 17.36 -8.64
C ASP A 176 2.83 17.49 -8.77
N LYS A 177 3.54 17.41 -7.64
CA LYS A 177 5.02 17.50 -7.59
C LYS A 177 5.72 16.22 -8.08
N ILE A 178 4.95 15.19 -8.39
CA ILE A 178 5.46 13.92 -8.93
C ILE A 178 5.72 14.00 -10.44
N PHE A 179 5.21 15.04 -11.12
CA PHE A 179 5.36 15.29 -12.54
C PHE A 179 6.43 16.32 -12.86
#